data_c54d5a67218a829ef329be9e20423367
#
_entry.id   c54d5a67218a829ef329be9e20423367
#
_cell.length_a   1.000
_cell.length_b   1.000
_cell.length_c   1.000
_cell.angle_alpha   90.00
_cell.angle_beta   90.00
_cell.angle_gamma   90.00
#
_symmetry.space_group_name_H-M   'P 1'
#
loop_
_entity.id
_entity.type
_entity.pdbx_description
1 polymer ?
#
loop_
_entity_poly.entity_id
_entity_poly.type
_entity_poly.pdbx_seq_one_letter_code
_entity_poly.pdbx_strand_id
1 'polypeptide(L)'
;YTGKAITKDIKDVKFVSGTTNVNLSTSDYKVEYVNDNTNAKAVSKKDVEVYIVGTGNYSGRVKIGTFAINAAVIEAADITVPEKVQYNGSLQTASDYMDGKVTVKAGATGKKKDVPADAYKLTYTSSTTPVSVGATITTKLVETDIKNKNYTTGTTEVTASKTTTVTNKDIADTNAKLEVVGSYTYTGKAITPTVKLTVDGVELASGIDYEIQSCSNNKNAGEATVTVVGKGDYSGTQTAKFTINKANLSDVKVEAKATTDAEKEAFTYTGSQIKPTTSNFKITLNDVELSASDFAITYPTTSKVNVNVGDATVTLAPVKTNTNFVGETKEVGFKILPRALTNT
;
A
#
# COMPACT_ATOMS: atom_id res chain seq x y z
N TYR A 1 -25.60 24.28 -26.51
CA TYR A 1 -25.93 24.46 -25.08
C TYR A 1 -24.71 24.99 -24.33
N THR A 2 -24.91 25.97 -23.44
CA THR A 2 -23.84 26.66 -22.71
C THR A 2 -24.08 26.66 -21.19
N GLY A 3 -25.24 26.16 -20.75
CA GLY A 3 -25.70 26.24 -19.35
C GLY A 3 -26.20 27.62 -18.93
N LYS A 4 -26.29 28.56 -19.88
CA LYS A 4 -26.83 29.92 -19.67
C LYS A 4 -27.75 30.27 -20.80
N ALA A 5 -28.64 31.25 -20.57
CA ALA A 5 -29.49 31.79 -21.61
C ALA A 5 -28.65 32.29 -22.79
N ILE A 6 -29.07 31.91 -24.00
CA ILE A 6 -28.42 32.30 -25.23
C ILE A 6 -29.25 33.48 -25.82
N THR A 7 -28.57 34.59 -26.03
CA THR A 7 -29.11 35.78 -26.63
C THR A 7 -28.42 36.05 -27.97
N LYS A 8 -29.12 36.73 -28.86
CA LYS A 8 -28.57 37.21 -30.13
C LYS A 8 -28.27 38.68 -30.01
N ASP A 9 -27.13 39.08 -30.53
CA ASP A 9 -26.80 40.49 -30.70
C ASP A 9 -27.65 41.04 -31.90
N ILE A 10 -28.61 41.86 -31.58
CA ILE A 10 -29.53 42.47 -32.57
C ILE A 10 -29.05 43.88 -32.84
N LYS A 11 -28.70 44.15 -34.09
CA LYS A 11 -28.18 45.45 -34.55
C LYS A 11 -29.10 46.00 -35.66
N ASP A 12 -28.98 47.28 -35.89
CA ASP A 12 -29.63 47.98 -37.00
C ASP A 12 -31.16 47.79 -37.06
N VAL A 13 -31.83 47.87 -35.90
CA VAL A 13 -33.25 47.83 -35.80
C VAL A 13 -33.78 49.14 -36.33
N LYS A 14 -34.73 49.09 -37.32
CA LYS A 14 -35.33 50.26 -37.99
C LYS A 14 -36.84 50.22 -37.90
N PHE A 15 -37.44 51.36 -37.69
CA PHE A 15 -38.85 51.59 -37.94
C PHE A 15 -38.97 52.09 -39.33
N VAL A 16 -39.90 51.50 -40.09
CA VAL A 16 -40.17 51.87 -41.48
C VAL A 16 -41.55 52.57 -41.54
N SER A 17 -41.57 53.81 -41.99
CA SER A 17 -42.82 54.58 -42.25
C SER A 17 -42.78 55.13 -43.67
N GLY A 18 -43.55 54.52 -44.55
CA GLY A 18 -43.49 54.83 -45.97
C GLY A 18 -42.12 54.57 -46.58
N THR A 19 -41.48 55.60 -47.13
CA THR A 19 -40.13 55.52 -47.67
C THR A 19 -39.02 55.87 -46.65
N THR A 20 -39.38 56.25 -45.42
CA THR A 20 -38.41 56.69 -44.36
C THR A 20 -38.08 55.58 -43.44
N ASN A 21 -36.75 55.34 -43.27
CA ASN A 21 -36.23 54.43 -42.31
C ASN A 21 -35.68 55.21 -41.11
N VAL A 22 -36.16 54.94 -39.91
CA VAL A 22 -35.70 55.52 -38.66
C VAL A 22 -34.93 54.45 -37.91
N ASN A 23 -33.60 54.66 -37.61
CA ASN A 23 -32.84 53.79 -36.80
C ASN A 23 -33.30 53.91 -35.32
N LEU A 24 -33.67 52.82 -34.72
CA LEU A 24 -34.03 52.74 -33.29
C LEU A 24 -32.83 52.62 -32.41
N SER A 25 -32.81 53.32 -31.29
CA SER A 25 -31.87 53.15 -30.25
C SER A 25 -32.27 51.96 -29.35
N THR A 26 -31.35 51.43 -28.56
CA THR A 26 -31.62 50.33 -27.63
C THR A 26 -32.59 50.68 -26.51
N SER A 27 -32.92 51.97 -26.33
CA SER A 27 -33.96 52.48 -25.43
C SER A 27 -35.36 52.38 -26.05
N ASP A 28 -35.45 52.31 -27.36
CA ASP A 28 -36.71 52.33 -28.11
C ASP A 28 -37.36 50.96 -28.29
N TYR A 29 -36.63 49.90 -27.93
CA TYR A 29 -37.10 48.53 -27.99
C TYR A 29 -36.44 47.63 -26.95
N LYS A 30 -37.08 46.49 -26.68
CA LYS A 30 -36.46 45.35 -25.95
C LYS A 30 -36.51 44.12 -26.84
N VAL A 31 -35.51 43.22 -26.64
CA VAL A 31 -35.47 41.91 -27.26
C VAL A 31 -36.16 40.93 -26.33
N GLU A 32 -37.12 40.20 -26.84
CA GLU A 32 -37.84 39.17 -26.12
C GLU A 32 -37.57 37.80 -26.75
N TYR A 33 -37.28 36.81 -25.93
CA TYR A 33 -37.10 35.42 -26.33
C TYR A 33 -38.30 34.61 -25.86
N VAL A 34 -38.97 33.94 -26.80
CA VAL A 34 -40.08 33.04 -26.52
C VAL A 34 -39.61 31.60 -26.70
N ASN A 35 -40.16 30.71 -25.92
CA ASN A 35 -39.67 29.37 -25.67
C ASN A 35 -38.35 29.40 -24.88
N ASP A 36 -37.84 28.22 -24.57
CA ASP A 36 -36.67 28.06 -23.70
C ASP A 36 -35.37 28.41 -24.44
N ASN A 37 -34.77 29.55 -24.07
CA ASN A 37 -33.48 29.97 -24.63
C ASN A 37 -32.29 29.54 -23.78
N THR A 38 -32.48 28.62 -22.81
CA THR A 38 -31.46 28.10 -21.93
C THR A 38 -31.10 26.68 -22.32
N ASN A 39 -32.08 25.81 -22.55
CA ASN A 39 -31.89 24.40 -22.83
C ASN A 39 -31.77 24.08 -24.31
N ALA A 40 -31.11 22.97 -24.65
CA ALA A 40 -31.07 22.48 -26.02
C ALA A 40 -32.47 22.14 -26.55
N LYS A 41 -32.65 22.23 -27.85
CA LYS A 41 -33.90 21.86 -28.52
C LYS A 41 -34.35 20.43 -28.21
N ALA A 42 -33.40 19.53 -27.97
CA ALA A 42 -33.70 18.16 -27.56
C ALA A 42 -34.47 18.09 -26.22
N VAL A 43 -34.30 19.10 -25.33
CA VAL A 43 -35.04 19.27 -24.06
C VAL A 43 -36.28 20.13 -24.28
N SER A 44 -36.13 21.34 -24.84
CA SER A 44 -37.20 22.32 -25.00
C SER A 44 -38.24 21.92 -26.04
N LYS A 45 -37.87 21.02 -26.98
CA LYS A 45 -38.69 20.56 -28.12
C LYS A 45 -39.09 21.64 -29.11
N LYS A 46 -38.68 22.89 -28.89
CA LYS A 46 -39.02 24.05 -29.72
C LYS A 46 -37.81 24.90 -30.02
N ASP A 47 -37.83 25.59 -31.14
CA ASP A 47 -36.86 26.63 -31.43
C ASP A 47 -37.17 27.86 -30.58
N VAL A 48 -36.14 28.62 -30.26
CA VAL A 48 -36.27 29.91 -29.59
C VAL A 48 -36.73 30.92 -30.62
N GLU A 49 -37.84 31.61 -30.34
CA GLU A 49 -38.32 32.69 -31.17
C GLU A 49 -37.81 34.02 -30.63
N VAL A 50 -37.37 34.89 -31.50
CA VAL A 50 -36.84 36.20 -31.16
C VAL A 50 -37.78 37.28 -31.64
N TYR A 51 -38.17 38.16 -30.76
CA TYR A 51 -39.06 39.29 -31.02
C TYR A 51 -38.38 40.59 -30.64
N ILE A 52 -38.74 41.65 -31.43
CA ILE A 52 -38.54 43.03 -31.01
C ILE A 52 -39.86 43.54 -30.48
N VAL A 53 -39.84 44.16 -29.32
CA VAL A 53 -41.01 44.76 -28.68
C VAL A 53 -40.67 46.23 -28.48
N GLY A 54 -41.49 47.11 -29.10
CA GLY A 54 -41.35 48.57 -28.99
C GLY A 54 -41.54 49.04 -27.57
N THR A 55 -40.80 50.10 -27.19
CA THR A 55 -40.91 50.79 -25.91
C THR A 55 -40.95 52.31 -26.10
N GLY A 56 -41.42 53.05 -25.11
CA GLY A 56 -41.49 54.51 -25.18
C GLY A 56 -42.46 54.99 -26.28
N ASN A 57 -41.91 55.63 -27.27
CA ASN A 57 -42.72 56.17 -28.41
C ASN A 57 -43.07 55.07 -29.42
N TYR A 58 -42.63 53.86 -29.27
CA TYR A 58 -42.91 52.74 -30.18
C TYR A 58 -43.68 51.64 -29.42
N SER A 59 -44.58 50.99 -30.14
CA SER A 59 -45.41 49.92 -29.63
C SER A 59 -45.46 48.77 -30.62
N GLY A 60 -45.94 47.61 -30.14
CA GLY A 60 -46.08 46.41 -30.96
C GLY A 60 -44.95 45.40 -30.74
N ARG A 61 -45.15 44.22 -31.32
CA ARG A 61 -44.29 43.08 -31.21
C ARG A 61 -44.10 42.43 -32.56
N VAL A 62 -42.81 42.27 -32.97
CA VAL A 62 -42.49 41.72 -34.30
C VAL A 62 -41.52 40.55 -34.12
N LYS A 63 -41.89 39.41 -34.70
CA LYS A 63 -40.98 38.26 -34.76
C LYS A 63 -39.90 38.53 -35.80
N ILE A 64 -38.66 38.49 -35.40
CA ILE A 64 -37.48 38.73 -36.25
C ILE A 64 -36.73 37.47 -36.65
N GLY A 65 -37.03 36.34 -36.01
CA GLY A 65 -36.39 35.08 -36.36
C GLY A 65 -36.58 33.98 -35.33
N THR A 66 -35.95 32.88 -35.62
CA THR A 66 -35.84 31.71 -34.72
C THR A 66 -34.41 31.16 -34.72
N PHE A 67 -34.03 30.48 -33.67
CA PHE A 67 -32.80 29.66 -33.62
C PHE A 67 -32.99 28.44 -32.75
N ALA A 68 -32.23 27.37 -33.07
CA ALA A 68 -32.15 26.20 -32.24
C ALA A 68 -30.91 26.26 -31.34
N ILE A 69 -31.05 25.80 -30.11
CA ILE A 69 -29.90 25.52 -29.24
C ILE A 69 -29.57 24.03 -29.41
N ASN A 70 -28.42 23.76 -29.99
CA ASN A 70 -27.92 22.37 -30.11
C ASN A 70 -27.41 21.88 -28.78
N ALA A 71 -27.51 20.55 -28.54
CA ALA A 71 -26.87 19.90 -27.39
C ALA A 71 -25.37 20.08 -27.46
N ALA A 72 -24.74 20.18 -26.31
CA ALA A 72 -23.27 20.24 -26.20
C ALA A 72 -22.69 18.84 -26.45
N VAL A 73 -21.73 18.75 -27.37
CA VAL A 73 -21.11 17.47 -27.73
C VAL A 73 -20.04 17.10 -26.74
N ILE A 74 -19.99 15.81 -26.38
CA ILE A 74 -18.96 15.17 -25.60
C ILE A 74 -18.10 14.33 -26.55
N GLU A 75 -16.83 14.63 -26.62
CA GLU A 75 -15.86 13.94 -27.48
C GLU A 75 -14.96 13.03 -26.64
N ALA A 76 -14.18 12.12 -27.27
CA ALA A 76 -13.24 11.23 -26.59
C ALA A 76 -12.25 11.96 -25.67
N ALA A 77 -11.74 13.11 -26.12
CA ALA A 77 -10.80 13.95 -25.35
C ALA A 77 -11.45 14.68 -24.17
N ASP A 78 -12.78 14.67 -24.09
CA ASP A 78 -13.54 15.32 -23.02
C ASP A 78 -13.74 14.42 -21.80
N ILE A 79 -13.51 13.12 -21.95
CA ILE A 79 -13.57 12.15 -20.88
C ILE A 79 -12.16 12.02 -20.29
N THR A 80 -11.94 12.62 -19.13
CA THR A 80 -10.66 12.58 -18.44
C THR A 80 -10.68 11.45 -17.42
N VAL A 81 -9.77 10.50 -17.60
CA VAL A 81 -9.57 9.34 -16.72
C VAL A 81 -8.25 9.45 -15.96
N PRO A 82 -8.11 8.90 -14.76
CA PRO A 82 -6.81 8.76 -14.11
C PRO A 82 -5.88 7.89 -14.96
N GLU A 83 -4.60 8.25 -15.04
CA GLU A 83 -3.61 7.45 -15.78
C GLU A 83 -3.39 6.09 -15.11
N LYS A 84 -3.38 6.07 -13.77
CA LYS A 84 -3.12 4.89 -12.95
C LYS A 84 -4.10 4.84 -11.76
N VAL A 85 -4.42 3.62 -11.35
CA VAL A 85 -5.08 3.31 -10.08
C VAL A 85 -4.33 2.16 -9.41
N GLN A 86 -4.24 2.19 -8.09
CA GLN A 86 -3.59 1.10 -7.36
C GLN A 86 -4.53 -0.10 -7.24
N TYR A 87 -3.95 -1.30 -7.31
CA TYR A 87 -4.63 -2.55 -7.02
C TYR A 87 -5.23 -2.51 -5.60
N ASN A 88 -6.41 -3.10 -5.47
CA ASN A 88 -7.05 -3.34 -4.18
C ASN A 88 -7.65 -4.75 -4.25
N GLY A 89 -7.10 -5.68 -3.48
CA GLY A 89 -7.46 -7.09 -3.51
C GLY A 89 -8.94 -7.41 -3.22
N SER A 90 -9.70 -6.44 -2.67
CA SER A 90 -11.14 -6.58 -2.44
C SER A 90 -12.01 -6.12 -3.62
N LEU A 91 -11.45 -5.35 -4.57
CA LEU A 91 -12.16 -4.83 -5.72
C LEU A 91 -12.04 -5.80 -6.90
N GLN A 92 -13.16 -6.09 -7.56
CA GLN A 92 -13.23 -7.11 -8.60
C GLN A 92 -13.58 -6.57 -9.98
N THR A 93 -14.23 -5.41 -10.04
CA THR A 93 -14.76 -4.85 -11.28
C THR A 93 -14.09 -3.53 -11.66
N ALA A 94 -14.10 -3.20 -12.95
CA ALA A 94 -13.60 -1.93 -13.44
C ALA A 94 -14.33 -0.72 -12.82
N SER A 95 -15.62 -0.84 -12.53
CA SER A 95 -16.42 0.21 -11.88
C SER A 95 -15.89 0.54 -10.49
N ASP A 96 -15.54 -0.49 -9.70
CA ASP A 96 -15.01 -0.30 -8.33
C ASP A 96 -13.75 0.56 -8.31
N TYR A 97 -12.93 0.45 -9.37
CA TYR A 97 -11.72 1.24 -9.50
C TYR A 97 -11.94 2.66 -10.04
N MET A 98 -13.00 2.88 -10.85
CA MET A 98 -13.16 4.09 -11.66
C MET A 98 -14.23 5.03 -11.17
N ASP A 99 -15.26 4.55 -10.45
CA ASP A 99 -16.38 5.37 -10.00
C ASP A 99 -15.90 6.57 -9.17
N GLY A 100 -16.41 7.74 -9.51
CA GLY A 100 -16.04 9.02 -8.88
C GLY A 100 -14.68 9.59 -9.29
N LYS A 101 -13.89 8.90 -10.15
CA LYS A 101 -12.55 9.35 -10.57
C LYS A 101 -12.50 9.89 -11.99
N VAL A 102 -13.58 9.83 -12.72
CA VAL A 102 -13.68 10.28 -14.11
C VAL A 102 -14.43 11.60 -14.18
N THR A 103 -13.91 12.54 -14.95
CA THR A 103 -14.58 13.80 -15.24
C THR A 103 -14.92 13.91 -16.72
N VAL A 104 -16.07 14.47 -17.02
CA VAL A 104 -16.58 14.66 -18.39
C VAL A 104 -16.83 16.13 -18.64
N LYS A 105 -16.38 16.62 -19.79
CA LYS A 105 -16.66 17.99 -20.26
C LYS A 105 -17.46 17.95 -21.54
N ALA A 106 -18.11 19.05 -21.85
CA ALA A 106 -18.85 19.22 -23.09
C ALA A 106 -18.83 20.67 -23.58
N GLY A 107 -18.99 20.87 -24.86
CA GLY A 107 -19.12 22.20 -25.50
C GLY A 107 -18.12 22.41 -26.62
N ALA A 108 -18.12 23.61 -27.17
CA ALA A 108 -17.21 23.98 -28.25
C ALA A 108 -15.77 24.05 -27.78
N THR A 109 -14.83 23.77 -28.69
CA THR A 109 -13.38 23.87 -28.43
C THR A 109 -13.02 25.21 -27.79
N GLY A 110 -12.26 25.16 -26.70
CA GLY A 110 -11.85 26.33 -25.92
C GLY A 110 -12.90 26.89 -24.96
N LYS A 111 -14.15 26.34 -24.96
CA LYS A 111 -15.26 26.76 -24.10
C LYS A 111 -15.93 25.59 -23.38
N LYS A 112 -15.25 24.44 -23.27
CA LYS A 112 -15.80 23.25 -22.64
C LYS A 112 -16.03 23.45 -21.15
N LYS A 113 -17.11 22.90 -20.61
CA LYS A 113 -17.50 22.96 -19.20
C LYS A 113 -17.75 21.55 -18.66
N ASP A 114 -17.62 21.39 -17.36
CA ASP A 114 -17.92 20.14 -16.69
C ASP A 114 -19.39 19.76 -16.88
N VAL A 115 -19.61 18.49 -17.18
CA VAL A 115 -20.95 17.90 -17.25
C VAL A 115 -21.27 17.35 -15.87
N PRO A 116 -22.40 17.70 -15.26
CA PRO A 116 -22.82 17.16 -13.97
C PRO A 116 -22.86 15.63 -13.99
N ALA A 117 -22.38 14.99 -12.93
CA ALA A 117 -22.27 13.52 -12.86
C ALA A 117 -23.63 12.79 -12.95
N ASP A 118 -24.70 13.43 -12.54
CA ASP A 118 -26.08 12.91 -12.64
C ASP A 118 -26.65 12.99 -14.06
N ALA A 119 -25.98 13.74 -14.94
CA ALA A 119 -26.42 13.92 -16.34
C ALA A 119 -26.11 12.73 -17.25
N TYR A 120 -25.27 11.79 -16.83
CA TYR A 120 -24.81 10.65 -17.62
C TYR A 120 -24.52 9.43 -16.74
N LYS A 121 -24.26 8.28 -17.39
CA LYS A 121 -23.70 7.09 -16.76
C LYS A 121 -22.54 6.58 -17.61
N LEU A 122 -21.40 6.32 -16.98
CA LEU A 122 -20.23 5.74 -17.64
C LEU A 122 -20.26 4.23 -17.58
N THR A 123 -19.66 3.61 -18.58
CA THR A 123 -19.40 2.15 -18.62
C THR A 123 -17.90 1.93 -18.62
N TYR A 124 -17.46 0.95 -17.83
CA TYR A 124 -16.06 0.59 -17.70
C TYR A 124 -15.85 -0.86 -18.08
N THR A 125 -14.79 -1.13 -18.84
CA THR A 125 -14.37 -2.49 -19.20
C THR A 125 -12.91 -2.68 -18.87
N SER A 126 -12.56 -3.80 -18.25
CA SER A 126 -11.18 -4.18 -17.95
C SER A 126 -10.68 -5.21 -18.94
N SER A 127 -9.39 -5.20 -19.21
CA SER A 127 -8.71 -6.23 -20.03
C SER A 127 -8.62 -7.59 -19.32
N THR A 128 -8.85 -7.65 -18.01
CA THR A 128 -8.90 -8.89 -17.20
C THR A 128 -10.15 -8.92 -16.33
N THR A 129 -10.63 -10.12 -16.01
CA THR A 129 -11.74 -10.36 -15.08
C THR A 129 -11.40 -11.56 -14.21
N PRO A 130 -11.23 -11.40 -12.88
CA PRO A 130 -11.28 -10.15 -12.12
C PRO A 130 -10.18 -9.16 -12.52
N VAL A 131 -10.33 -7.90 -12.12
CA VAL A 131 -9.32 -6.87 -12.38
C VAL A 131 -8.04 -7.20 -11.62
N SER A 132 -6.91 -7.22 -12.31
CA SER A 132 -5.59 -7.54 -11.75
C SER A 132 -4.57 -6.45 -12.07
N VAL A 133 -3.39 -6.51 -11.45
CA VAL A 133 -2.29 -5.62 -11.78
C VAL A 133 -1.88 -5.79 -13.25
N GLY A 134 -1.57 -4.67 -13.90
CA GLY A 134 -1.29 -4.60 -15.33
C GLY A 134 -2.53 -4.53 -16.21
N ALA A 135 -3.74 -4.72 -15.65
CA ALA A 135 -4.98 -4.54 -16.41
C ALA A 135 -5.12 -3.10 -16.90
N THR A 136 -5.71 -2.94 -18.07
CA THR A 136 -6.12 -1.65 -18.61
C THR A 136 -7.63 -1.51 -18.52
N ILE A 137 -8.11 -0.38 -18.00
CA ILE A 137 -9.53 -0.05 -17.91
C ILE A 137 -9.86 0.97 -18.97
N THR A 138 -10.84 0.63 -19.81
CA THR A 138 -11.40 1.50 -20.84
C THR A 138 -12.71 2.10 -20.34
N THR A 139 -12.87 3.42 -20.49
CA THR A 139 -14.07 4.16 -20.10
C THR A 139 -14.86 4.56 -21.35
N LYS A 140 -16.15 4.32 -21.32
CA LYS A 140 -17.08 4.62 -22.42
C LYS A 140 -18.31 5.38 -21.92
N LEU A 141 -18.84 6.22 -22.78
CA LEU A 141 -20.14 6.89 -22.65
C LEU A 141 -21.00 6.54 -23.84
N VAL A 142 -22.14 5.90 -23.61
CA VAL A 142 -23.11 5.55 -24.63
C VAL A 142 -24.18 6.65 -24.69
N GLU A 143 -24.64 7.02 -25.90
CA GLU A 143 -25.63 8.09 -26.08
C GLU A 143 -26.93 7.83 -25.29
N THR A 144 -27.37 6.59 -25.20
CA THR A 144 -28.56 6.20 -24.43
C THR A 144 -28.41 6.41 -22.92
N ASP A 145 -27.19 6.44 -22.41
CA ASP A 145 -26.87 6.65 -21.00
C ASP A 145 -26.76 8.13 -20.61
N ILE A 146 -26.92 9.05 -21.58
CA ILE A 146 -27.05 10.49 -21.32
C ILE A 146 -28.48 10.79 -20.88
N LYS A 147 -28.63 11.07 -19.59
CA LYS A 147 -29.92 11.40 -18.97
C LYS A 147 -30.37 12.82 -19.29
N ASN A 148 -29.45 13.77 -19.30
CA ASN A 148 -29.71 15.16 -19.59
C ASN A 148 -29.44 15.44 -21.08
N LYS A 149 -30.49 15.59 -21.87
CA LYS A 149 -30.42 15.80 -23.33
C LYS A 149 -29.93 17.20 -23.78
N ASN A 150 -29.46 18.02 -22.85
CA ASN A 150 -28.62 19.17 -23.17
C ASN A 150 -27.20 18.75 -23.63
N TYR A 151 -26.86 17.48 -23.47
CA TYR A 151 -25.61 16.86 -23.87
C TYR A 151 -25.87 15.73 -24.87
N THR A 152 -24.86 15.41 -25.68
CA THR A 152 -24.88 14.32 -26.65
C THR A 152 -23.46 13.86 -26.93
N THR A 153 -23.26 12.59 -27.27
CA THR A 153 -22.01 12.11 -27.85
C THR A 153 -21.90 12.45 -29.35
N GLY A 154 -23.01 12.79 -29.98
CA GLY A 154 -23.09 12.98 -31.43
C GLY A 154 -22.94 11.68 -32.24
N THR A 155 -22.70 10.57 -31.58
CA THR A 155 -22.52 9.19 -32.09
C THR A 155 -23.21 8.22 -31.14
N THR A 156 -23.23 6.93 -31.45
CA THR A 156 -23.81 5.91 -30.57
C THR A 156 -23.03 5.75 -29.25
N GLU A 157 -21.71 5.88 -29.30
CA GLU A 157 -20.84 5.86 -28.10
C GLU A 157 -19.56 6.66 -28.34
N VAL A 158 -18.97 7.11 -27.25
CA VAL A 158 -17.64 7.73 -27.20
C VAL A 158 -16.77 6.97 -26.20
N THR A 159 -15.59 6.57 -26.63
CA THR A 159 -14.56 5.97 -25.76
C THR A 159 -13.54 7.04 -25.37
N ALA A 160 -13.18 7.11 -24.10
CA ALA A 160 -12.12 8.01 -23.62
C ALA A 160 -10.83 7.81 -24.43
N SER A 161 -10.13 8.90 -24.73
CA SER A 161 -8.88 8.87 -25.52
C SER A 161 -7.72 8.20 -24.81
N LYS A 162 -7.81 8.01 -23.50
CA LYS A 162 -6.83 7.32 -22.65
C LYS A 162 -7.49 6.21 -21.87
N THR A 163 -6.68 5.20 -21.53
CA THR A 163 -7.05 4.12 -20.61
C THR A 163 -6.42 4.34 -19.24
N THR A 164 -6.94 3.68 -18.23
CA THR A 164 -6.37 3.64 -16.88
C THR A 164 -5.65 2.33 -16.67
N THR A 165 -4.41 2.36 -16.15
CA THR A 165 -3.66 1.16 -15.82
C THR A 165 -3.76 0.86 -14.32
N VAL A 166 -4.00 -0.40 -13.98
CA VAL A 166 -3.96 -0.88 -12.59
C VAL A 166 -2.52 -1.21 -12.22
N THR A 167 -2.01 -0.59 -11.16
CA THR A 167 -0.64 -0.78 -10.67
C THR A 167 -0.62 -1.54 -9.37
N ASN A 168 0.55 -2.09 -8.98
CA ASN A 168 0.74 -2.74 -7.69
C ASN A 168 0.29 -1.85 -6.54
N LYS A 169 -0.22 -2.49 -5.48
CA LYS A 169 -0.46 -1.85 -4.19
C LYS A 169 0.84 -1.81 -3.40
N ASP A 170 1.23 -0.65 -2.89
CA ASP A 170 2.42 -0.51 -2.06
C ASP A 170 2.11 -0.95 -0.62
N ILE A 171 2.89 -1.92 -0.10
CA ILE A 171 2.79 -2.37 1.30
C ILE A 171 3.43 -1.40 2.29
N ALA A 172 4.11 -0.34 1.83
CA ALA A 172 4.59 0.76 2.67
C ALA A 172 3.52 1.83 2.92
N ASP A 173 2.31 1.67 2.35
CA ASP A 173 1.18 2.59 2.55
C ASP A 173 0.83 2.71 4.04
N THR A 174 0.29 3.88 4.43
CA THR A 174 -0.13 4.19 5.81
C THR A 174 -1.19 3.24 6.37
N ASN A 175 -1.94 2.58 5.50
CA ASN A 175 -2.95 1.58 5.87
C ASN A 175 -2.40 0.15 5.96
N ALA A 176 -1.10 -0.05 5.75
CA ALA A 176 -0.45 -1.34 5.91
C ALA A 176 0.03 -1.52 7.35
N LYS A 177 -0.21 -2.71 7.92
CA LYS A 177 0.20 -3.07 9.28
C LYS A 177 0.93 -4.40 9.25
N LEU A 178 2.21 -4.37 9.62
CA LEU A 178 3.03 -5.56 9.81
C LEU A 178 3.14 -5.88 11.31
N GLU A 179 2.72 -7.05 11.69
CA GLU A 179 2.77 -7.53 13.07
C GLU A 179 3.66 -8.77 13.16
N VAL A 180 4.48 -8.83 14.21
CA VAL A 180 5.22 -10.04 14.56
C VAL A 180 4.37 -10.88 15.52
N VAL A 181 4.18 -12.15 15.19
CA VAL A 181 3.34 -13.08 15.95
C VAL A 181 4.21 -13.99 16.79
N GLY A 182 3.86 -14.13 18.08
CA GLY A 182 4.55 -15.02 19.00
C GLY A 182 5.60 -14.34 19.88
N SER A 183 6.28 -15.16 20.67
CA SER A 183 7.37 -14.75 21.58
C SER A 183 8.62 -15.52 21.21
N TYR A 184 9.76 -14.84 21.19
CA TYR A 184 11.03 -15.40 20.78
C TYR A 184 12.04 -15.33 21.94
N THR A 185 12.77 -16.41 22.13
CA THR A 185 13.83 -16.53 23.15
C THR A 185 15.12 -16.92 22.45
N TYR A 186 16.25 -16.46 22.95
CA TYR A 186 17.57 -16.79 22.45
C TYR A 186 17.77 -18.30 22.32
N THR A 187 18.25 -18.75 21.17
CA THR A 187 18.46 -20.18 20.86
C THR A 187 19.91 -20.50 20.44
N GLY A 188 20.78 -19.50 20.37
CA GLY A 188 22.10 -19.62 19.76
C GLY A 188 22.15 -19.53 18.25
N LYS A 189 20.97 -19.55 17.57
CA LYS A 189 20.82 -19.41 16.11
C LYS A 189 20.04 -18.13 15.77
N ALA A 190 20.17 -17.72 14.52
CA ALA A 190 19.34 -16.64 13.99
C ALA A 190 17.87 -17.05 13.98
N ILE A 191 16.99 -16.14 14.38
CA ILE A 191 15.54 -16.33 14.49
C ILE A 191 14.86 -15.60 13.33
N THR A 192 14.01 -16.31 12.60
CA THR A 192 13.10 -15.73 11.61
C THR A 192 11.69 -15.74 12.22
N PRO A 193 11.10 -14.58 12.50
CA PRO A 193 9.80 -14.53 13.16
C PRO A 193 8.66 -14.87 12.20
N THR A 194 7.55 -15.35 12.74
CA THR A 194 6.27 -15.38 12.03
C THR A 194 5.69 -13.97 12.00
N VAL A 195 5.23 -13.54 10.84
CA VAL A 195 4.65 -12.21 10.64
C VAL A 195 3.28 -12.29 9.99
N LYS A 196 2.44 -11.31 10.29
CA LYS A 196 1.14 -11.08 9.68
C LYS A 196 1.13 -9.69 9.09
N LEU A 197 0.83 -9.57 7.79
CA LEU A 197 0.71 -8.31 7.08
C LEU A 197 -0.74 -8.09 6.67
N THR A 198 -1.30 -6.94 7.02
CA THR A 198 -2.61 -6.49 6.54
C THR A 198 -2.46 -5.18 5.77
N VAL A 199 -3.20 -5.02 4.68
CA VAL A 199 -3.26 -3.79 3.88
C VAL A 199 -4.73 -3.45 3.64
N ASP A 200 -5.14 -2.23 3.95
CA ASP A 200 -6.53 -1.78 3.88
C ASP A 200 -7.52 -2.72 4.61
N GLY A 201 -7.06 -3.35 5.71
CA GLY A 201 -7.84 -4.30 6.50
C GLY A 201 -7.91 -5.73 5.94
N VAL A 202 -7.30 -6.00 4.78
CA VAL A 202 -7.20 -7.34 4.18
C VAL A 202 -5.90 -8.00 4.61
N GLU A 203 -5.98 -9.22 5.14
CA GLU A 203 -4.80 -10.02 5.48
C GLU A 203 -4.18 -10.61 4.23
N LEU A 204 -2.89 -10.39 4.04
CA LEU A 204 -2.12 -10.87 2.90
C LEU A 204 -1.53 -12.26 3.16
N ALA A 205 -1.42 -13.05 2.09
CA ALA A 205 -0.88 -14.40 2.14
C ALA A 205 0.65 -14.40 2.04
N SER A 206 1.32 -14.91 3.09
CA SER A 206 2.78 -15.08 3.10
C SER A 206 3.23 -16.07 2.01
N GLY A 207 4.28 -15.71 1.28
CA GLY A 207 4.83 -16.47 0.17
C GLY A 207 4.14 -16.20 -1.18
N ILE A 208 2.93 -15.62 -1.17
CA ILE A 208 2.16 -15.25 -2.36
C ILE A 208 2.17 -13.74 -2.54
N ASP A 209 1.65 -12.99 -1.56
CA ASP A 209 1.48 -11.55 -1.62
C ASP A 209 2.68 -10.79 -1.05
N TYR A 210 3.44 -11.43 -0.17
CA TYR A 210 4.67 -10.91 0.40
C TYR A 210 5.59 -12.04 0.86
N GLU A 211 6.86 -11.73 1.11
CA GLU A 211 7.82 -12.64 1.74
C GLU A 211 8.74 -11.88 2.69
N ILE A 212 9.36 -12.62 3.62
CA ILE A 212 10.41 -12.06 4.48
C ILE A 212 11.65 -11.88 3.63
N GLN A 213 12.07 -10.62 3.46
CA GLN A 213 13.28 -10.26 2.72
C GLN A 213 14.53 -10.44 3.58
N SER A 214 14.47 -9.99 4.84
CA SER A 214 15.63 -10.05 5.74
C SER A 214 15.22 -9.90 7.20
N CYS A 215 16.11 -10.35 8.08
CA CYS A 215 16.07 -10.04 9.50
C CYS A 215 17.44 -9.49 9.94
N SER A 216 17.45 -8.52 10.83
CA SER A 216 18.66 -7.95 11.42
C SER A 216 18.63 -8.03 12.94
N ASN A 217 19.81 -8.11 13.57
CA ASN A 217 19.99 -8.30 15.02
C ASN A 217 19.23 -9.51 15.60
N ASN A 218 18.91 -10.49 14.75
CA ASN A 218 17.98 -11.57 15.04
C ASN A 218 18.64 -12.84 15.65
N LYS A 219 19.90 -12.74 16.11
CA LYS A 219 20.61 -13.85 16.74
C LYS A 219 20.69 -13.71 18.26
N ASN A 220 21.00 -12.53 18.77
CA ASN A 220 21.20 -12.28 20.20
C ASN A 220 19.92 -11.75 20.86
N ALA A 221 19.83 -11.91 22.18
CA ALA A 221 18.76 -11.32 22.97
C ALA A 221 18.78 -9.78 22.85
N GLY A 222 17.61 -9.20 22.69
CA GLY A 222 17.42 -7.76 22.45
C GLY A 222 16.40 -7.47 21.37
N GLU A 223 16.43 -6.24 20.87
CA GLU A 223 15.55 -5.81 19.78
C GLU A 223 16.12 -6.24 18.42
N ALA A 224 15.29 -6.91 17.64
CA ALA A 224 15.55 -7.34 16.28
C ALA A 224 14.53 -6.71 15.33
N THR A 225 14.85 -6.69 14.03
CA THR A 225 13.98 -6.15 12.99
C THR A 225 13.76 -7.19 11.91
N VAL A 226 12.52 -7.34 11.45
CA VAL A 226 12.15 -8.10 10.26
C VAL A 226 11.73 -7.13 9.16
N THR A 227 12.17 -7.38 7.93
CA THR A 227 11.78 -6.66 6.72
C THR A 227 11.05 -7.63 5.80
N VAL A 228 9.88 -7.23 5.32
CA VAL A 228 9.12 -7.95 4.29
C VAL A 228 9.11 -7.15 3.00
N VAL A 229 8.96 -7.84 1.87
CA VAL A 229 8.83 -7.25 0.53
C VAL A 229 7.55 -7.77 -0.12
N GLY A 230 6.81 -6.88 -0.79
CA GLY A 230 5.61 -7.22 -1.55
C GLY A 230 5.94 -8.09 -2.76
N LYS A 231 4.99 -8.98 -3.12
CA LYS A 231 5.05 -9.89 -4.28
C LYS A 231 3.74 -9.86 -5.06
N GLY A 232 3.78 -10.34 -6.31
CA GLY A 232 2.58 -10.43 -7.14
C GLY A 232 1.94 -9.06 -7.36
N ASP A 233 0.74 -8.89 -6.84
CA ASP A 233 -0.03 -7.65 -6.97
C ASP A 233 0.40 -6.56 -5.97
N TYR A 234 1.37 -6.84 -5.11
CA TYR A 234 1.90 -5.93 -4.10
C TYR A 234 3.36 -5.59 -4.37
N SER A 235 3.79 -4.41 -3.92
CA SER A 235 5.16 -3.90 -4.07
C SER A 235 5.60 -3.15 -2.81
N GLY A 236 6.86 -2.70 -2.79
CA GLY A 236 7.42 -1.97 -1.66
C GLY A 236 7.90 -2.89 -0.53
N THR A 237 8.32 -2.28 0.58
CA THR A 237 8.84 -2.99 1.76
C THR A 237 8.22 -2.44 3.03
N GLN A 238 8.04 -3.33 4.03
CA GLN A 238 7.57 -2.94 5.36
C GLN A 238 8.46 -3.56 6.43
N THR A 239 8.64 -2.89 7.56
CA THR A 239 9.48 -3.36 8.66
C THR A 239 8.72 -3.45 9.97
N ALA A 240 9.06 -4.44 10.80
CA ALA A 240 8.57 -4.53 12.16
C ALA A 240 9.70 -4.92 13.13
N LYS A 241 9.63 -4.42 14.34
CA LYS A 241 10.53 -4.78 15.43
C LYS A 241 9.96 -5.94 16.24
N PHE A 242 10.85 -6.78 16.77
CA PHE A 242 10.49 -7.82 17.72
C PHE A 242 11.58 -8.01 18.76
N THR A 243 11.21 -8.55 19.90
CA THR A 243 12.13 -8.78 21.00
C THR A 243 12.52 -10.25 21.07
N ILE A 244 13.82 -10.51 21.14
CA ILE A 244 14.37 -11.82 21.51
C ILE A 244 14.68 -11.78 22.99
N ASN A 245 13.93 -12.55 23.77
CA ASN A 245 14.12 -12.66 25.21
C ASN A 245 15.42 -13.42 25.54
N LYS A 246 15.99 -13.17 26.70
CA LYS A 246 17.15 -13.95 27.21
C LYS A 246 16.72 -15.39 27.49
N ALA A 247 17.59 -16.33 27.20
CA ALA A 247 17.44 -17.71 27.63
C ALA A 247 17.82 -17.87 29.11
N ASN A 248 17.32 -18.90 29.76
CA ASN A 248 17.74 -19.22 31.13
C ASN A 248 19.06 -19.98 31.09
N LEU A 249 20.08 -19.54 31.86
CA LEU A 249 21.35 -20.23 31.94
C LEU A 249 21.19 -21.67 32.49
N SER A 250 20.16 -21.93 33.31
CA SER A 250 19.84 -23.28 33.77
C SER A 250 19.55 -24.27 32.64
N ASP A 251 19.03 -23.79 31.48
CA ASP A 251 18.67 -24.63 30.35
C ASP A 251 19.87 -25.00 29.46
N VAL A 252 21.01 -24.36 29.71
CA VAL A 252 22.26 -24.69 29.03
C VAL A 252 22.78 -26.03 29.55
N LYS A 253 22.98 -27.01 28.66
CA LYS A 253 23.57 -28.30 28.95
C LYS A 253 25.08 -28.22 28.78
N VAL A 254 25.84 -28.73 29.72
CA VAL A 254 27.31 -28.71 29.72
C VAL A 254 27.81 -30.12 29.99
N GLU A 255 28.60 -30.67 29.08
CA GLU A 255 29.14 -32.03 29.15
C GLU A 255 30.64 -31.97 28.91
N ALA A 256 31.39 -32.70 29.75
CA ALA A 256 32.83 -32.82 29.57
C ALA A 256 33.16 -33.55 28.25
N LYS A 257 34.08 -33.01 27.46
CA LYS A 257 34.63 -33.66 26.27
C LYS A 257 35.72 -34.62 26.76
N ALA A 258 35.36 -35.89 26.92
CA ALA A 258 36.25 -36.94 27.42
C ALA A 258 36.10 -38.23 26.62
N THR A 259 35.96 -38.13 25.29
CA THR A 259 35.76 -39.25 24.38
C THR A 259 37.10 -39.78 23.83
N THR A 260 38.00 -38.86 23.47
CA THR A 260 39.38 -39.20 23.02
C THR A 260 40.38 -39.12 24.14
N ASP A 261 41.55 -39.76 23.98
CA ASP A 261 42.60 -39.72 25.01
C ASP A 261 43.17 -38.29 25.22
N ALA A 262 43.25 -37.52 24.17
CA ALA A 262 43.63 -36.11 24.25
C ALA A 262 42.60 -35.25 25.04
N GLU A 263 41.29 -35.53 24.89
CA GLU A 263 40.25 -34.86 25.65
C GLU A 263 40.22 -35.27 27.11
N LYS A 264 40.46 -36.56 27.39
CA LYS A 264 40.55 -37.11 28.76
C LYS A 264 41.71 -36.52 29.57
N GLU A 265 42.82 -36.14 28.92
CA GLU A 265 44.00 -35.59 29.62
C GLU A 265 43.66 -34.36 30.46
N ALA A 266 42.74 -33.49 29.95
CA ALA A 266 42.27 -32.30 30.68
C ALA A 266 41.53 -32.61 32.00
N PHE A 267 41.07 -33.84 32.16
CA PHE A 267 40.33 -34.33 33.33
C PHE A 267 41.11 -35.42 34.11
N THR A 268 42.36 -35.75 33.71
CA THR A 268 43.13 -36.80 34.30
C THR A 268 43.85 -36.28 35.52
N TYR A 269 43.96 -37.14 36.61
CA TYR A 269 44.62 -36.83 37.85
C TYR A 269 46.09 -36.42 37.66
N THR A 270 46.49 -35.30 38.31
CA THR A 270 47.81 -34.72 38.21
C THR A 270 48.53 -34.58 39.57
N GLY A 271 47.84 -34.88 40.67
CA GLY A 271 48.31 -34.57 42.03
C GLY A 271 48.00 -33.12 42.47
N SER A 272 47.44 -32.32 41.58
CA SER A 272 47.06 -30.94 41.82
C SER A 272 45.57 -30.71 41.43
N GLN A 273 45.04 -29.58 41.78
CA GLN A 273 43.66 -29.21 41.37
C GLN A 273 43.49 -29.26 39.83
N ILE A 274 42.55 -30.04 39.37
CA ILE A 274 42.19 -30.13 37.94
C ILE A 274 41.37 -28.89 37.55
N LYS A 275 41.82 -28.18 36.52
CA LYS A 275 41.27 -26.90 36.06
C LYS A 275 40.94 -26.96 34.55
N PRO A 276 39.90 -27.69 34.14
CA PRO A 276 39.50 -27.72 32.75
C PRO A 276 39.00 -26.35 32.30
N THR A 277 39.29 -25.95 31.07
CA THR A 277 38.83 -24.70 30.46
C THR A 277 37.45 -24.90 29.79
N THR A 278 36.78 -23.80 29.38
CA THR A 278 35.51 -23.88 28.67
C THR A 278 35.57 -24.71 27.40
N SER A 279 36.71 -24.75 26.69
CA SER A 279 36.92 -25.54 25.49
C SER A 279 36.90 -27.06 25.74
N ASN A 280 37.15 -27.51 27.00
CA ASN A 280 37.07 -28.90 27.39
C ASN A 280 35.61 -29.39 27.60
N PHE A 281 34.63 -28.50 27.48
CA PHE A 281 33.22 -28.84 27.60
C PHE A 281 32.48 -28.62 26.29
N LYS A 282 31.51 -29.48 26.02
CA LYS A 282 30.44 -29.24 25.02
C LYS A 282 29.33 -28.49 25.71
N ILE A 283 29.08 -27.28 25.26
CA ILE A 283 28.07 -26.37 25.82
C ILE A 283 26.94 -26.25 24.81
N THR A 284 25.71 -26.65 25.15
CA THR A 284 24.57 -26.64 24.23
C THR A 284 23.34 -25.99 24.86
N LEU A 285 22.53 -25.36 24.02
CA LEU A 285 21.20 -24.88 24.36
C LEU A 285 20.22 -25.42 23.30
N ASN A 286 19.21 -26.21 23.71
CA ASN A 286 18.26 -26.87 22.81
C ASN A 286 19.00 -27.61 21.65
N ASP A 287 20.04 -28.39 22.00
CA ASP A 287 20.91 -29.14 21.07
C ASP A 287 21.74 -28.27 20.08
N VAL A 288 21.71 -26.94 20.24
CA VAL A 288 22.59 -26.02 19.52
C VAL A 288 23.86 -25.82 20.27
N GLU A 289 25.04 -26.14 19.70
CA GLU A 289 26.34 -25.91 20.33
C GLU A 289 26.62 -24.40 20.35
N LEU A 290 26.94 -23.90 21.54
CA LEU A 290 27.34 -22.54 21.82
C LEU A 290 28.85 -22.41 21.81
N SER A 291 29.34 -21.20 21.52
CA SER A 291 30.80 -20.96 21.56
C SER A 291 31.33 -21.03 23.00
N ALA A 292 32.38 -21.78 23.18
CA ALA A 292 33.10 -21.87 24.48
C ALA A 292 33.59 -20.47 24.92
N SER A 293 33.91 -19.57 24.01
CA SER A 293 34.37 -18.21 24.30
C SER A 293 33.27 -17.30 24.87
N ASP A 294 32.00 -17.70 24.76
CA ASP A 294 30.85 -16.97 25.29
C ASP A 294 30.69 -17.17 26.81
N PHE A 295 31.53 -18.06 27.41
CA PHE A 295 31.47 -18.45 28.80
C PHE A 295 32.84 -18.36 29.46
N ALA A 296 32.83 -18.22 30.78
CA ALA A 296 33.97 -18.30 31.65
C ALA A 296 33.74 -19.38 32.71
N ILE A 297 34.83 -20.04 33.16
CA ILE A 297 34.79 -21.00 34.25
C ILE A 297 35.56 -20.43 35.44
N THR A 298 34.97 -20.61 36.61
CA THR A 298 35.63 -20.37 37.89
C THR A 298 35.74 -21.69 38.68
N TYR A 299 36.78 -21.79 39.48
CA TYR A 299 37.11 -22.99 40.23
C TYR A 299 36.87 -22.75 41.72
N PRO A 300 36.60 -23.81 42.49
CA PRO A 300 36.59 -23.71 43.95
C PRO A 300 37.91 -23.11 44.47
N THR A 301 37.81 -22.18 45.41
CA THR A 301 38.95 -21.45 45.97
C THR A 301 39.84 -22.32 46.85
N THR A 302 39.30 -23.42 47.39
CA THR A 302 40.00 -24.35 48.24
C THR A 302 40.84 -25.32 47.39
N SER A 303 42.15 -25.26 47.46
CA SER A 303 43.08 -26.05 46.64
C SER A 303 43.01 -27.58 46.85
N LYS A 304 42.27 -28.05 47.87
CA LYS A 304 42.02 -29.49 48.15
C LYS A 304 40.80 -30.04 47.44
N VAL A 305 39.99 -29.18 46.78
CA VAL A 305 38.79 -29.56 45.96
C VAL A 305 39.26 -29.84 44.56
N ASN A 306 38.62 -30.79 43.87
CA ASN A 306 38.93 -31.21 42.49
C ASN A 306 40.40 -31.73 42.34
N VAL A 307 40.90 -32.42 43.30
CA VAL A 307 42.30 -33.04 43.28
C VAL A 307 42.24 -34.53 43.03
N ASN A 308 41.39 -35.24 43.77
CA ASN A 308 41.37 -36.72 43.73
C ASN A 308 40.42 -37.22 42.60
N VAL A 309 40.70 -38.45 42.15
CA VAL A 309 39.80 -39.17 41.22
C VAL A 309 38.41 -39.28 41.78
N GLY A 310 37.43 -39.03 40.96
CA GLY A 310 36.02 -39.01 41.32
C GLY A 310 35.27 -37.78 40.83
N ASP A 311 34.16 -37.46 41.45
CA ASP A 311 33.31 -36.33 41.07
C ASP A 311 33.95 -35.00 41.46
N ALA A 312 33.83 -34.04 40.57
CA ALA A 312 34.38 -32.69 40.68
C ALA A 312 33.42 -31.68 40.07
N THR A 313 33.53 -30.41 40.46
CA THR A 313 32.66 -29.34 39.96
C THR A 313 33.44 -28.08 39.59
N VAL A 314 32.91 -27.36 38.64
CA VAL A 314 33.31 -25.99 38.28
C VAL A 314 32.06 -25.12 38.19
N THR A 315 32.24 -23.81 38.20
CA THR A 315 31.15 -22.87 38.03
C THR A 315 31.28 -22.20 36.64
N LEU A 316 30.29 -22.36 35.78
CA LEU A 316 30.17 -21.71 34.48
C LEU A 316 29.42 -20.42 34.63
N ALA A 317 29.86 -19.37 33.96
CA ALA A 317 29.16 -18.10 33.83
C ALA A 317 29.25 -17.56 32.40
N PRO A 318 28.25 -16.86 31.87
CA PRO A 318 28.41 -16.08 30.64
C PRO A 318 29.50 -15.01 30.86
N VAL A 319 30.30 -14.74 29.82
CA VAL A 319 31.21 -13.58 29.88
C VAL A 319 30.38 -12.27 29.92
N LYS A 320 30.94 -11.18 30.49
CA LYS A 320 30.23 -9.92 30.70
C LYS A 320 29.64 -9.32 29.43
N THR A 321 30.22 -9.62 28.28
CA THR A 321 29.74 -9.18 26.96
C THR A 321 28.61 -10.03 26.41
N ASN A 322 28.37 -11.20 26.94
CA ASN A 322 27.30 -12.11 26.55
C ASN A 322 26.02 -11.80 27.37
N THR A 323 25.13 -11.04 26.81
CA THR A 323 23.88 -10.61 27.46
C THR A 323 22.69 -11.52 27.14
N ASN A 324 22.92 -12.68 26.53
CA ASN A 324 21.87 -13.57 26.01
C ASN A 324 21.19 -14.41 27.10
N PHE A 325 21.71 -14.40 28.33
CA PHE A 325 21.21 -15.26 29.41
C PHE A 325 20.66 -14.46 30.59
N VAL A 326 19.67 -15.04 31.27
CA VAL A 326 19.33 -14.74 32.66
C VAL A 326 19.94 -15.81 33.55
N GLY A 327 20.37 -15.41 34.76
CA GLY A 327 21.16 -16.24 35.68
C GLY A 327 22.66 -15.92 35.56
N GLU A 328 23.32 -15.82 36.73
CA GLU A 328 24.70 -15.38 36.79
C GLU A 328 25.68 -16.55 36.64
N THR A 329 25.37 -17.71 37.27
CA THR A 329 26.25 -18.86 37.31
C THR A 329 25.49 -20.18 37.25
N LYS A 330 26.19 -21.23 36.80
CA LYS A 330 25.71 -22.62 36.79
C LYS A 330 26.83 -23.54 37.28
N GLU A 331 26.54 -24.40 38.25
CA GLU A 331 27.46 -25.46 38.64
C GLU A 331 27.48 -26.57 37.60
N VAL A 332 28.69 -27.05 37.24
CA VAL A 332 28.93 -28.06 36.22
C VAL A 332 29.75 -29.16 36.82
N GLY A 333 29.21 -30.37 36.88
CA GLY A 333 29.92 -31.56 37.31
C GLY A 333 30.77 -32.19 36.21
N PHE A 334 31.90 -32.75 36.59
CA PHE A 334 32.75 -33.59 35.75
C PHE A 334 33.41 -34.69 36.57
N LYS A 335 34.08 -35.64 35.91
CA LYS A 335 34.85 -36.70 36.63
C LYS A 335 36.34 -36.52 36.43
N ILE A 336 37.09 -36.61 37.52
CA ILE A 336 38.55 -36.74 37.47
C ILE A 336 38.90 -38.19 37.25
N LEU A 337 39.61 -38.45 36.17
CA LEU A 337 39.99 -39.77 35.69
C LEU A 337 41.33 -40.23 36.33
N PRO A 338 41.53 -41.52 36.61
CA PRO A 338 42.80 -42.03 37.07
C PRO A 338 43.89 -41.87 36.01
N ARG A 339 45.09 -41.57 36.43
CA ARG A 339 46.28 -41.57 35.56
C ARG A 339 46.86 -42.99 35.48
N ALA A 340 47.16 -43.46 34.27
CA ALA A 340 47.79 -44.71 34.03
C ALA A 340 49.27 -44.68 34.54
N LEU A 341 49.69 -45.73 35.19
CA LEU A 341 51.09 -45.92 35.51
C LEU A 341 51.84 -46.30 34.23
N THR A 342 52.87 -45.52 33.88
CA THR A 342 53.79 -45.84 32.78
C THR A 342 55.10 -46.31 33.33
N ASN A 343 55.62 -47.41 32.79
CA ASN A 343 56.99 -47.79 33.10
C ASN A 343 57.94 -46.75 32.51
N THR A 344 58.71 -46.08 33.34
CA THR A 344 59.83 -45.23 32.93
C THR A 344 61.05 -46.09 32.59
#